data_f5619453cf8009a33625e59afb9df52c
#
_entry.id   f5619453cf8009a33625e59afb9df52c
#
_cell.length_a   1.000
_cell.length_b   1.000
_cell.length_c   1.000
_cell.angle_alpha   90.00
_cell.angle_beta   90.00
_cell.angle_gamma   90.00
#
_symmetry.space_group_name_H-M   'P 1'
#
loop_
_entity.id
_entity.type
_entity.pdbx_description
1 polymer ?
#
loop_
_entity_poly.entity_id
_entity_poly.type
_entity_poly.pdbx_seq_one_letter_code
_entity_poly.pdbx_strand_id
1 'polypeptide(L)'
;MNSYQRVFAALARAMPDRVPVFECSLASNIIAALAPGGTLEDVVDRYDLDAVSHREAYRYEEVDRDKQFFRDEWGIVVRLEENVMPSPVGHPVRSEADFEKLVPPDPRDPFRLAKHAKAVARYKREKPVVLGMTDAFSIPGKLRGMDVFLVDLLDNPGFVKRVIALVVDYN
;
A
#
# COMPACT_ATOMS: atom_id res chain seq x y z
N MET A 1 -29.81 -2.65 2.35
CA MET A 1 -28.76 -1.65 2.04
C MET A 1 -27.91 -2.17 0.88
N ASN A 2 -27.41 -1.28 -0.01
CA ASN A 2 -26.34 -1.68 -0.92
C ASN A 2 -24.99 -1.67 -0.16
N SER A 3 -23.93 -2.18 -0.78
CA SER A 3 -22.60 -2.28 -0.15
C SER A 3 -22.07 -0.91 0.30
N TYR A 4 -22.27 0.15 -0.50
CA TYR A 4 -21.87 1.50 -0.13
C TYR A 4 -22.56 1.96 1.16
N GLN A 5 -23.88 1.84 1.22
CA GLN A 5 -24.66 2.23 2.42
C GLN A 5 -24.26 1.41 3.65
N ARG A 6 -23.99 0.11 3.46
CA ARG A 6 -23.61 -0.81 4.54
C ARG A 6 -22.28 -0.44 5.16
N VAL A 7 -21.25 -0.20 4.34
CA VAL A 7 -19.92 0.19 4.82
C VAL A 7 -19.99 1.56 5.53
N PHE A 8 -20.69 2.54 4.93
CA PHE A 8 -20.80 3.87 5.56
C PHE A 8 -21.65 3.86 6.83
N ALA A 9 -22.67 3.00 6.94
CA ALA A 9 -23.40 2.81 8.20
C ALA A 9 -22.45 2.29 9.30
N ALA A 10 -21.63 1.27 8.99
CA ALA A 10 -20.65 0.74 9.94
C ALA A 10 -19.61 1.80 10.36
N LEU A 11 -19.08 2.58 9.40
CA LEU A 11 -18.16 3.67 9.70
C LEU A 11 -18.78 4.76 10.57
N ALA A 12 -20.07 5.04 10.38
CA ALA A 12 -20.85 5.97 11.20
C ALA A 12 -21.29 5.38 12.55
N ARG A 13 -20.84 4.15 12.91
CA ARG A 13 -21.27 3.41 14.11
C ARG A 13 -22.79 3.18 14.18
N ALA A 14 -23.46 3.20 13.05
CA ALA A 14 -24.86 2.80 12.93
C ALA A 14 -24.93 1.28 12.64
N MET A 15 -26.12 0.69 12.83
CA MET A 15 -26.35 -0.74 12.59
C MET A 15 -26.59 -1.00 11.10
N PRO A 16 -25.66 -1.67 10.39
CA PRO A 16 -25.92 -2.13 9.02
C PRO A 16 -26.84 -3.37 9.02
N ASP A 17 -27.37 -3.72 7.86
CA ASP A 17 -28.21 -4.92 7.68
C ASP A 17 -27.41 -6.24 7.86
N ARG A 18 -26.11 -6.22 7.60
CA ARG A 18 -25.12 -7.26 7.93
C ARG A 18 -23.74 -6.62 8.13
N VAL A 19 -22.80 -7.33 8.73
CA VAL A 19 -21.41 -6.89 8.81
C VAL A 19 -20.84 -6.74 7.40
N PRO A 20 -20.28 -5.58 7.03
CA PRO A 20 -19.61 -5.43 5.73
C PRO A 20 -18.35 -6.28 5.66
N VAL A 21 -18.15 -6.94 4.51
CA VAL A 21 -17.00 -7.83 4.27
C VAL A 21 -16.25 -7.37 3.05
N PHE A 22 -14.95 -7.15 3.18
CA PHE A 22 -14.03 -6.91 2.06
C PHE A 22 -12.59 -7.29 2.44
N GLU A 23 -11.75 -7.49 1.42
CA GLU A 23 -10.35 -7.81 1.58
C GLU A 23 -9.46 -6.62 1.26
N CYS A 24 -8.44 -6.37 2.10
CA CYS A 24 -7.47 -5.32 1.86
C CYS A 24 -6.52 -5.64 0.70
N SER A 25 -6.24 -6.93 0.48
CA SER A 25 -5.45 -7.42 -0.66
C SER A 25 -5.66 -8.93 -0.83
N LEU A 26 -5.61 -9.39 -2.08
CA LEU A 26 -5.57 -10.81 -2.42
C LEU A 26 -4.31 -11.09 -3.25
N ALA A 27 -3.65 -12.21 -2.97
CA ALA A 27 -2.53 -12.67 -3.77
C ALA A 27 -3.02 -13.04 -5.19
N SER A 28 -2.14 -12.89 -6.19
CA SER A 28 -2.51 -13.10 -7.60
C SER A 28 -2.98 -14.53 -7.90
N ASN A 29 -2.41 -15.54 -7.26
CA ASN A 29 -2.86 -16.93 -7.36
C ASN A 29 -4.27 -17.15 -6.79
N ILE A 30 -4.64 -16.42 -5.72
CA ILE A 30 -5.99 -16.48 -5.15
C ILE A 30 -6.99 -15.81 -6.10
N ILE A 31 -6.64 -14.64 -6.66
CA ILE A 31 -7.47 -13.98 -7.68
C ILE A 31 -7.68 -14.92 -8.88
N ALA A 32 -6.60 -15.54 -9.38
CA ALA A 32 -6.68 -16.47 -10.51
C ALA A 32 -7.54 -17.71 -10.21
N ALA A 33 -7.52 -18.21 -8.96
CA ALA A 33 -8.36 -19.33 -8.55
C ALA A 33 -9.85 -18.94 -8.41
N LEU A 34 -10.13 -17.76 -7.86
CA LEU A 34 -11.49 -17.29 -7.60
C LEU A 34 -12.16 -16.70 -8.85
N ALA A 35 -11.38 -16.04 -9.72
CA ALA A 35 -11.84 -15.45 -10.98
C ALA A 35 -10.79 -15.72 -12.10
N PRO A 36 -10.81 -16.90 -12.73
CA PRO A 36 -9.84 -17.27 -13.76
C PRO A 36 -9.81 -16.26 -14.92
N GLY A 37 -8.62 -15.68 -15.18
CA GLY A 37 -8.43 -14.62 -16.17
C GLY A 37 -9.00 -13.25 -15.79
N GLY A 38 -9.56 -13.12 -14.60
CA GLY A 38 -10.18 -11.90 -14.08
C GLY A 38 -9.27 -11.08 -13.16
N THR A 39 -9.85 -10.05 -12.59
CA THR A 39 -9.21 -9.06 -11.71
C THR A 39 -9.73 -9.18 -10.27
N LEU A 40 -9.18 -8.37 -9.36
CA LEU A 40 -9.72 -8.23 -8.00
C LEU A 40 -11.19 -7.78 -8.02
N GLU A 41 -11.54 -6.85 -8.90
CA GLU A 41 -12.91 -6.38 -9.05
C GLU A 41 -13.87 -7.49 -9.46
N ASP A 42 -13.42 -8.44 -10.29
CA ASP A 42 -14.25 -9.59 -10.69
C ASP A 42 -14.47 -10.57 -9.52
N VAL A 43 -13.48 -10.70 -8.62
CA VAL A 43 -13.66 -11.43 -7.34
C VAL A 43 -14.66 -10.69 -6.45
N VAL A 44 -14.51 -9.36 -6.30
CA VAL A 44 -15.42 -8.53 -5.50
C VAL A 44 -16.86 -8.66 -5.97
N ASP A 45 -17.09 -8.65 -7.29
CA ASP A 45 -18.43 -8.77 -7.86
C ASP A 45 -18.98 -10.19 -7.73
N ARG A 46 -18.16 -11.20 -8.00
CA ARG A 46 -18.56 -12.61 -7.96
C ARG A 46 -18.96 -13.09 -6.56
N TYR A 47 -18.29 -12.59 -5.54
CA TYR A 47 -18.51 -13.01 -4.13
C TYR A 47 -19.28 -11.96 -3.31
N ASP A 48 -19.84 -10.94 -3.98
CA ASP A 48 -20.59 -9.83 -3.36
C ASP A 48 -19.85 -9.22 -2.15
N LEU A 49 -18.54 -8.98 -2.31
CA LEU A 49 -17.78 -8.25 -1.32
C LEU A 49 -18.23 -6.79 -1.27
N ASP A 50 -18.18 -6.19 -0.09
CA ASP A 50 -18.78 -4.87 0.14
C ASP A 50 -17.89 -3.69 -0.23
N ALA A 51 -16.60 -3.91 -0.52
CA ALA A 51 -15.69 -2.88 -1.01
C ALA A 51 -14.57 -3.51 -1.85
N VAL A 52 -13.92 -2.69 -2.67
CA VAL A 52 -12.67 -3.03 -3.33
C VAL A 52 -11.54 -2.17 -2.73
N SER A 53 -10.39 -2.76 -2.49
CA SER A 53 -9.22 -2.07 -1.96
C SER A 53 -8.06 -2.08 -2.95
N HIS A 54 -7.47 -0.93 -3.17
CA HIS A 54 -6.22 -0.80 -3.91
C HIS A 54 -5.21 -0.02 -3.09
N ARG A 55 -3.94 -0.38 -3.23
CA ARG A 55 -2.83 0.42 -2.72
C ARG A 55 -2.35 1.38 -3.81
N GLU A 56 -1.70 2.45 -3.40
CA GLU A 56 -0.93 3.28 -4.33
C GLU A 56 0.11 2.43 -5.05
N ALA A 57 0.37 2.76 -6.31
CA ALA A 57 1.33 2.05 -7.14
C ALA A 57 2.71 2.71 -7.08
N TYR A 58 3.76 1.90 -7.06
CA TYR A 58 5.15 2.32 -7.23
C TYR A 58 5.72 1.73 -8.51
N ARG A 59 6.64 2.47 -9.13
CA ARG A 59 7.51 1.92 -10.17
C ARG A 59 8.67 1.21 -9.52
N TYR A 60 9.13 0.16 -10.19
CA TYR A 60 10.26 -0.64 -9.75
C TYR A 60 11.33 -0.66 -10.83
N GLU A 61 12.58 -0.45 -10.43
CA GLU A 61 13.77 -0.65 -11.24
C GLU A 61 14.41 -2.00 -10.88
N GLU A 62 14.74 -2.83 -11.87
CA GLU A 62 15.42 -4.11 -11.65
C GLU A 62 16.86 -3.85 -11.17
N VAL A 63 17.24 -4.42 -10.03
CA VAL A 63 18.58 -4.30 -9.43
C VAL A 63 19.37 -5.59 -9.62
N ASP A 64 18.74 -6.74 -9.40
CA ASP A 64 19.35 -8.07 -9.53
C ASP A 64 18.25 -9.08 -9.90
N ARG A 65 18.25 -9.53 -11.14
CA ARG A 65 17.23 -10.43 -11.68
C ARG A 65 17.27 -11.82 -11.00
N ASP A 66 18.48 -12.34 -10.78
CA ASP A 66 18.64 -13.68 -10.24
C ASP A 66 18.15 -13.79 -8.79
N LYS A 67 18.27 -12.68 -8.04
CA LYS A 67 17.77 -12.57 -6.67
C LYS A 67 16.38 -11.99 -6.58
N GLN A 68 15.77 -11.59 -7.72
CA GLN A 68 14.48 -10.90 -7.77
C GLN A 68 14.46 -9.60 -6.96
N PHE A 69 15.56 -8.84 -7.00
CA PHE A 69 15.70 -7.58 -6.29
C PHE A 69 15.30 -6.41 -7.20
N PHE A 70 14.43 -5.57 -6.68
CA PHE A 70 13.92 -4.39 -7.35
C PHE A 70 14.00 -3.21 -6.40
N ARG A 71 14.30 -2.03 -6.94
CA ARG A 71 14.29 -0.76 -6.21
C ARG A 71 12.99 -0.02 -6.50
N ASP A 72 12.29 0.40 -5.45
CA ASP A 72 11.14 1.28 -5.58
C ASP A 72 11.55 2.76 -5.68
N GLU A 73 10.58 3.63 -5.86
CA GLU A 73 10.79 5.08 -6.00
C GLU A 73 11.23 5.78 -4.70
N TRP A 74 11.10 5.12 -3.54
CA TRP A 74 11.70 5.55 -2.28
C TRP A 74 13.18 5.16 -2.15
N GLY A 75 13.71 4.40 -3.10
CA GLY A 75 15.04 3.84 -3.07
C GLY A 75 15.17 2.56 -2.23
N ILE A 76 14.05 2.05 -1.71
CA ILE A 76 14.03 0.79 -0.96
C ILE A 76 14.22 -0.36 -1.94
N VAL A 77 15.19 -1.24 -1.66
CA VAL A 77 15.35 -2.47 -2.43
C VAL A 77 14.48 -3.56 -1.79
N VAL A 78 13.60 -4.14 -2.59
CA VAL A 78 12.69 -5.21 -2.17
C VAL A 78 12.95 -6.47 -2.98
N ARG A 79 12.72 -7.63 -2.38
CA ARG A 79 12.56 -8.89 -3.11
C ARG A 79 11.10 -9.02 -3.52
N LEU A 80 10.87 -9.21 -4.82
CA LEU A 80 9.55 -9.46 -5.39
C LEU A 80 9.46 -10.95 -5.77
N GLU A 81 8.78 -11.72 -4.94
CA GLU A 81 8.48 -13.12 -5.23
C GLU A 81 7.00 -13.24 -5.63
N GLU A 82 6.72 -14.19 -6.50
CA GLU A 82 5.34 -14.43 -6.93
C GLU A 82 4.46 -14.82 -5.74
N ASN A 83 3.29 -14.17 -5.63
CA ASN A 83 2.29 -14.42 -4.58
C ASN A 83 2.75 -14.12 -3.14
N VAL A 84 3.85 -13.41 -2.96
CA VAL A 84 4.38 -13.00 -1.66
C VAL A 84 4.41 -11.47 -1.56
N MET A 85 4.20 -10.95 -0.37
CA MET A 85 4.35 -9.50 -0.13
C MET A 85 5.82 -9.09 -0.34
N PRO A 86 6.09 -7.94 -0.99
CA PRO A 86 7.45 -7.44 -1.17
C PRO A 86 8.21 -7.36 0.14
N SER A 87 9.36 -8.02 0.22
CA SER A 87 10.23 -8.03 1.40
C SER A 87 11.38 -7.03 1.24
N PRO A 88 11.52 -6.03 2.13
CA PRO A 88 12.67 -5.12 2.11
C PRO A 88 13.98 -5.88 2.36
N VAL A 89 14.97 -5.68 1.48
CA VAL A 89 16.31 -6.28 1.56
C VAL A 89 17.42 -5.23 1.49
N GLY A 90 17.08 -3.98 1.18
CA GLY A 90 18.01 -2.87 1.17
C GLY A 90 17.34 -1.56 1.58
N HIS A 91 18.03 -0.80 2.41
CA HIS A 91 17.53 0.40 3.05
C HIS A 91 18.36 1.61 2.60
N PRO A 92 17.77 2.64 1.97
CA PRO A 92 18.53 3.78 1.42
C PRO A 92 19.06 4.71 2.51
N VAL A 93 18.49 4.77 3.69
CA VAL A 93 18.85 5.70 4.76
C VAL A 93 19.67 4.98 5.82
N ARG A 94 20.99 4.92 5.65
CA ARG A 94 21.93 4.34 6.63
C ARG A 94 22.45 5.37 7.63
N SER A 95 22.42 6.66 7.25
CA SER A 95 22.90 7.79 8.05
C SER A 95 22.00 9.01 7.82
N GLU A 96 22.17 10.05 8.65
CA GLU A 96 21.49 11.35 8.41
C GLU A 96 21.93 11.97 7.07
N ALA A 97 23.19 11.79 6.68
CA ALA A 97 23.68 12.29 5.40
C ALA A 97 23.00 11.59 4.19
N ASP A 98 22.56 10.34 4.32
CA ASP A 98 21.78 9.66 3.29
C ASP A 98 20.36 10.21 3.25
N PHE A 99 19.78 10.51 4.41
CA PHE A 99 18.45 11.11 4.51
C PHE A 99 18.40 12.49 3.83
N GLU A 100 19.44 13.32 3.99
CA GLU A 100 19.50 14.64 3.32
C GLU A 100 19.53 14.54 1.78
N LYS A 101 19.92 13.38 1.24
CA LYS A 101 19.95 13.12 -0.21
C LYS A 101 18.70 12.39 -0.70
N LEU A 102 17.85 11.94 0.22
CA LEU A 102 16.65 11.20 -0.16
C LEU A 102 15.64 12.12 -0.88
N VAL A 103 15.27 11.71 -2.07
CA VAL A 103 14.21 12.39 -2.83
C VAL A 103 12.97 11.51 -2.76
N PRO A 104 11.89 11.97 -2.10
CA PRO A 104 10.64 11.23 -2.08
C PRO A 104 10.03 11.16 -3.48
N PRO A 105 9.24 10.13 -3.78
CA PRO A 105 8.50 10.07 -5.03
C PRO A 105 7.49 11.24 -5.14
N ASP A 106 7.07 11.57 -6.36
CA ASP A 106 6.03 12.59 -6.56
C ASP A 106 4.65 12.03 -6.17
N PRO A 107 3.99 12.55 -5.12
CA PRO A 107 2.67 12.07 -4.70
C PRO A 107 1.58 12.37 -5.73
N ARG A 108 1.81 13.34 -6.63
CA ARG A 108 0.84 13.78 -7.66
C ARG A 108 0.96 13.00 -8.96
N ASP A 109 1.91 12.04 -9.08
CA ASP A 109 2.03 11.22 -10.28
C ASP A 109 0.74 10.41 -10.49
N PRO A 110 0.01 10.60 -11.62
CA PRO A 110 -1.25 9.91 -11.89
C PRO A 110 -1.13 8.39 -11.89
N PHE A 111 0.06 7.85 -12.10
CA PHE A 111 0.33 6.40 -12.05
C PHE A 111 -0.05 5.80 -10.70
N ARG A 112 0.16 6.53 -9.60
CA ARG A 112 -0.06 6.04 -8.22
C ARG A 112 -1.49 5.60 -7.98
N LEU A 113 -2.44 6.35 -8.48
CA LEU A 113 -3.87 6.13 -8.24
C LEU A 113 -4.63 5.60 -9.46
N ALA A 114 -3.93 5.20 -10.52
CA ALA A 114 -4.57 4.80 -11.77
C ALA A 114 -5.56 3.61 -11.61
N LYS A 115 -5.18 2.60 -10.82
CA LYS A 115 -6.07 1.45 -10.50
C LYS A 115 -7.26 1.90 -9.65
N HIS A 116 -7.01 2.73 -8.66
CA HIS A 116 -8.05 3.29 -7.79
C HIS A 116 -9.07 4.11 -8.59
N ALA A 117 -8.61 5.00 -9.48
CA ALA A 117 -9.49 5.80 -10.35
C ALA A 117 -10.37 4.92 -11.26
N LYS A 118 -9.84 3.83 -11.80
CA LYS A 118 -10.62 2.86 -12.59
C LYS A 118 -11.69 2.17 -11.75
N ALA A 119 -11.36 1.75 -10.52
CA ALA A 119 -12.33 1.14 -9.62
C ALA A 119 -13.43 2.13 -9.20
N VAL A 120 -13.08 3.38 -8.90
CA VAL A 120 -14.06 4.44 -8.62
C VAL A 120 -15.01 4.66 -9.81
N ALA A 121 -14.48 4.68 -11.04
CA ALA A 121 -15.31 4.81 -12.25
C ALA A 121 -16.24 3.59 -12.47
N ARG A 122 -15.78 2.36 -12.12
CA ARG A 122 -16.57 1.13 -12.22
C ARG A 122 -17.72 1.11 -11.21
N TYR A 123 -17.43 1.36 -9.94
CA TYR A 123 -18.41 1.15 -8.88
C TYR A 123 -19.25 2.38 -8.52
N LYS A 124 -18.75 3.57 -8.79
CA LYS A 124 -19.44 4.84 -8.44
C LYS A 124 -19.84 4.83 -6.96
N ARG A 125 -21.16 4.76 -6.69
CA ARG A 125 -21.71 4.70 -5.32
C ARG A 125 -22.38 3.35 -4.98
N GLU A 126 -22.08 2.31 -5.73
CA GLU A 126 -22.59 0.96 -5.47
C GLU A 126 -21.75 0.26 -4.42
N LYS A 127 -20.42 0.33 -4.57
CA LYS A 127 -19.44 -0.19 -3.60
C LYS A 127 -18.39 0.89 -3.28
N PRO A 128 -17.93 1.01 -2.04
CA PRO A 128 -16.79 1.85 -1.69
C PRO A 128 -15.50 1.36 -2.36
N VAL A 129 -14.64 2.29 -2.71
CA VAL A 129 -13.27 2.02 -3.13
C VAL A 129 -12.33 2.51 -2.05
N VAL A 130 -11.59 1.59 -1.45
CA VAL A 130 -10.67 1.87 -0.33
C VAL A 130 -9.27 2.06 -0.88
N LEU A 131 -8.64 3.18 -0.55
CA LEU A 131 -7.25 3.44 -0.86
C LEU A 131 -6.37 3.08 0.35
N GLY A 132 -5.47 2.11 0.17
CA GLY A 132 -4.39 1.85 1.09
C GLY A 132 -3.21 2.77 0.79
N MET A 133 -2.92 3.67 1.71
CA MET A 133 -1.82 4.63 1.59
C MET A 133 -0.60 4.17 2.39
N THR A 134 0.51 4.79 2.10
CA THR A 134 1.74 4.75 2.88
C THR A 134 1.48 5.22 4.32
N ASP A 135 2.06 4.59 5.31
CA ASP A 135 1.87 4.95 6.70
C ASP A 135 3.14 5.55 7.34
N ALA A 136 2.95 6.27 8.43
CA ALA A 136 3.99 6.98 9.16
C ALA A 136 4.95 6.07 9.95
N PHE A 137 4.82 4.75 9.86
CA PHE A 137 5.66 3.78 10.57
C PHE A 137 6.36 2.82 9.60
N SER A 138 5.61 2.19 8.68
CA SER A 138 6.16 1.16 7.79
C SER A 138 7.18 1.71 6.80
N ILE A 139 6.93 2.86 6.19
CA ILE A 139 7.88 3.43 5.22
C ILE A 139 9.12 3.98 5.92
N PRO A 140 9.05 4.77 7.00
CA PRO A 140 10.23 5.13 7.79
C PRO A 140 11.07 3.91 8.21
N GLY A 141 10.43 2.85 8.70
CA GLY A 141 11.11 1.61 9.06
C GLY A 141 11.75 0.90 7.87
N LYS A 142 11.13 0.93 6.68
CA LYS A 142 11.74 0.37 5.45
C LYS A 142 12.87 1.24 4.91
N LEU A 143 12.78 2.56 5.05
CA LEU A 143 13.84 3.48 4.65
C LEU A 143 15.12 3.27 5.47
N ARG A 144 14.97 3.10 6.78
CA ARG A 144 16.05 3.02 7.76
C ARG A 144 16.56 1.60 8.02
N GLY A 145 15.75 0.58 7.78
CA GLY A 145 15.84 -0.76 8.37
C GLY A 145 15.02 -0.81 9.65
N MET A 146 14.04 -1.72 9.73
CA MET A 146 13.07 -1.75 10.82
C MET A 146 13.74 -1.92 12.19
N ASP A 147 14.75 -2.76 12.28
CA ASP A 147 15.55 -3.00 13.50
C ASP A 147 16.25 -1.73 13.97
N VAL A 148 16.94 -1.04 13.08
CA VAL A 148 17.62 0.23 13.38
C VAL A 148 16.61 1.34 13.69
N PHE A 149 15.52 1.41 12.93
CA PHE A 149 14.45 2.39 13.15
C PHE A 149 13.83 2.27 14.54
N LEU A 150 13.60 1.04 15.02
CA LEU A 150 13.05 0.82 16.37
C LEU A 150 14.02 1.25 17.48
N VAL A 151 15.32 1.06 17.28
CA VAL A 151 16.34 1.56 18.20
C VAL A 151 16.41 3.09 18.17
N ASP A 152 16.39 3.68 16.96
CA ASP A 152 16.44 5.14 16.78
C ASP A 152 15.23 5.86 17.42
N LEU A 153 14.09 5.20 17.60
CA LEU A 153 12.95 5.77 18.32
C LEU A 153 13.33 6.20 19.76
N LEU A 154 14.29 5.49 20.37
CA LEU A 154 14.79 5.77 21.73
C LEU A 154 16.08 6.60 21.69
N ASP A 155 17.02 6.22 20.82
CA ASP A 155 18.37 6.77 20.83
C ASP A 155 18.50 8.06 20.02
N ASN A 156 17.71 8.22 18.93
CA ASN A 156 17.74 9.40 18.07
C ASN A 156 16.32 9.86 17.65
N PRO A 157 15.43 10.19 18.61
CA PRO A 157 14.04 10.53 18.31
C PRO A 157 13.90 11.79 17.45
N GLY A 158 14.89 12.69 17.46
CA GLY A 158 14.93 13.87 16.61
C GLY A 158 15.04 13.52 15.14
N PHE A 159 15.91 12.59 14.81
CA PHE A 159 16.07 12.09 13.44
C PHE A 159 14.84 11.31 12.98
N VAL A 160 14.32 10.42 13.82
CA VAL A 160 13.11 9.65 13.51
C VAL A 160 11.92 10.57 13.18
N LYS A 161 11.72 11.64 13.94
CA LYS A 161 10.67 12.63 13.67
C LYS A 161 10.82 13.27 12.28
N ARG A 162 12.05 13.53 11.84
CA ARG A 162 12.31 14.09 10.48
C ARG A 162 11.96 13.09 9.40
N VAL A 163 12.34 11.82 9.58
CA VAL A 163 12.01 10.74 8.61
C VAL A 163 10.49 10.53 8.54
N ILE A 164 9.81 10.51 9.69
CA ILE A 164 8.34 10.40 9.75
C ILE A 164 7.69 11.62 9.07
N ALA A 165 8.14 12.84 9.36
CA ALA A 165 7.59 14.05 8.78
C ALA A 165 7.65 14.03 7.24
N LEU A 166 8.80 13.60 6.65
CA LEU A 166 8.94 13.45 5.21
C LEU A 166 7.86 12.54 4.60
N VAL A 167 7.57 11.41 5.27
CA VAL A 167 6.55 10.45 4.80
C VAL A 167 5.13 10.98 5.01
N VAL A 168 4.89 11.71 6.09
CA VAL A 168 3.59 12.35 6.35
C VAL A 168 3.32 13.47 5.34
N ASP A 169 4.34 14.26 5.01
CA ASP A 169 4.22 15.36 4.02
C ASP A 169 4.01 14.81 2.59
N TYR A 170 4.41 13.59 2.31
CA TYR A 170 4.13 12.89 1.06
C TYR A 170 2.64 12.52 0.92
N ASN A 171 1.95 12.15 2.00
CA ASN A 171 0.55 11.71 1.99
C ASN A 171 -0.45 12.87 1.91
#